data_8e5a74ea55327919a128728819dd9af5
#
_entry.id   8e5a74ea55327919a128728819dd9af5
#
_cell.length_a   1.000
_cell.length_b   1.000
_cell.length_c   1.000
_cell.angle_alpha   90.00
_cell.angle_beta   90.00
_cell.angle_gamma   90.00
#
_symmetry.space_group_name_H-M   'P 1'
#
loop_
_entity.id
_entity.type
_entity.pdbx_description
1 polymer ?
#
loop_
_entity_poly.entity_id
_entity_poly.type
_entity_poly.pdbx_seq_one_letter_code
_entity_poly.pdbx_strand_id
1 'polypeptide(L)'
;HKVDPNNKKTQVIILSPTRELAIQVADEIRKLAKYMHGVKILPVYGGQEISRQIKALKGGAQIIIGTPGRVMDHLRRKTIRCEAVNTIVLDEADEMLNMGFREDIETILEYIPEEGRQTVLFSATMPKPILDITRKYQHDAVTIKVVKKELTVPNIEQYYYDVKRKDKIEVLTRLLDYYNPKLSL
;
A
#
# COMPACT_ATOMS: atom_id res chain seq x y z
N HIS A 1 -2.56 20.47 -0.74
CA HIS A 1 -2.09 21.79 -0.30
C HIS A 1 -0.77 21.76 0.49
N LYS A 2 -0.24 20.58 0.88
CA LYS A 2 1.04 20.45 1.62
C LYS A 2 2.27 20.23 0.71
N VAL A 3 2.07 20.03 -0.60
CA VAL A 3 3.16 19.81 -1.54
C VAL A 3 3.53 21.13 -2.20
N ASP A 4 4.78 21.54 -2.03
CA ASP A 4 5.36 22.72 -2.70
C ASP A 4 5.92 22.31 -4.08
N PRO A 5 5.34 22.76 -5.20
CA PRO A 5 5.82 22.43 -6.54
C PRO A 5 7.20 23.04 -6.86
N ASN A 6 7.63 24.09 -6.15
CA ASN A 6 8.93 24.71 -6.35
C ASN A 6 10.07 23.93 -5.67
N ASN A 7 9.75 23.11 -4.67
CA ASN A 7 10.72 22.25 -4.01
C ASN A 7 10.78 20.89 -4.72
N LYS A 8 11.87 20.61 -5.43
CA LYS A 8 12.07 19.36 -6.18
C LYS A 8 12.37 18.14 -5.30
N LYS A 9 12.55 18.31 -3.99
CA LYS A 9 12.79 17.20 -3.05
C LYS A 9 11.51 16.38 -2.87
N THR A 10 11.68 15.12 -2.49
CA THR A 10 10.58 14.24 -2.12
C THR A 10 9.91 14.75 -0.85
N GLN A 11 8.61 14.96 -0.88
CA GLN A 11 7.79 15.50 0.21
C GLN A 11 6.74 14.52 0.69
N VAL A 12 6.32 13.59 -0.18
CA VAL A 12 5.33 12.57 0.14
C VAL A 12 5.85 11.21 -0.31
N ILE A 13 5.73 10.22 0.56
CA ILE A 13 5.94 8.80 0.22
C ILE A 13 4.65 8.05 0.50
N ILE A 14 4.20 7.23 -0.46
CA ILE A 14 3.06 6.34 -0.34
C ILE A 14 3.57 4.93 -0.55
N LEU A 15 3.35 4.05 0.42
CA LEU A 15 3.67 2.63 0.32
C LEU A 15 2.42 1.85 -0.04
N SER A 16 2.55 0.95 -1.01
CA SER A 16 1.48 0.05 -1.49
C SER A 16 2.03 -1.37 -1.61
N PRO A 17 1.23 -2.43 -1.36
CA PRO A 17 1.70 -3.81 -1.33
C PRO A 17 2.18 -4.30 -2.69
N THR A 18 1.55 -3.87 -3.77
CA THR A 18 1.80 -4.39 -5.12
C THR A 18 2.20 -3.30 -6.10
N ARG A 19 2.86 -3.72 -7.17
CA ARG A 19 3.23 -2.87 -8.30
C ARG A 19 1.98 -2.25 -8.95
N GLU A 20 0.97 -3.06 -9.16
CA GLU A 20 -0.28 -2.70 -9.83
C GLU A 20 -0.98 -1.58 -9.06
N LEU A 21 -1.09 -1.72 -7.73
CA LEU A 21 -1.69 -0.70 -6.88
C LEU A 21 -0.84 0.58 -6.86
N ALA A 22 0.48 0.47 -6.78
CA ALA A 22 1.36 1.65 -6.83
C ALA A 22 1.20 2.46 -8.12
N ILE A 23 1.02 1.78 -9.27
CA ILE A 23 0.75 2.42 -10.57
C ILE A 23 -0.64 3.08 -10.55
N GLN A 24 -1.66 2.36 -10.10
CA GLN A 24 -3.03 2.87 -10.02
C GLN A 24 -3.12 4.12 -9.14
N VAL A 25 -2.54 4.08 -7.95
CA VAL A 25 -2.49 5.24 -7.04
C VAL A 25 -1.75 6.41 -7.69
N ALA A 26 -0.62 6.15 -8.38
CA ALA A 26 0.11 7.20 -9.08
C ALA A 26 -0.73 7.86 -10.17
N ASP A 27 -1.51 7.08 -10.93
CA ASP A 27 -2.37 7.60 -11.99
C ASP A 27 -3.54 8.43 -11.42
N GLU A 28 -4.15 7.98 -10.33
CA GLU A 28 -5.20 8.76 -9.67
C GLU A 28 -4.66 10.08 -9.09
N ILE A 29 -3.48 10.06 -8.46
CA ILE A 29 -2.87 11.30 -7.95
C ILE A 29 -2.50 12.25 -9.11
N ARG A 30 -2.04 11.73 -10.26
CA ARG A 30 -1.79 12.57 -11.46
C ARG A 30 -3.06 13.26 -11.94
N LYS A 31 -4.19 12.57 -11.95
CA LYS A 31 -5.50 13.16 -12.31
C LYS A 31 -5.85 14.30 -11.34
N LEU A 32 -5.70 14.08 -10.03
CA LEU A 32 -5.96 15.09 -9.01
C LEU A 32 -4.99 16.28 -9.09
N ALA A 33 -3.73 16.01 -9.43
CA ALA A 33 -2.69 17.03 -9.57
C ALA A 33 -2.66 17.71 -10.94
N LYS A 34 -3.65 17.47 -11.82
CA LYS A 34 -3.67 17.97 -13.20
C LYS A 34 -3.38 19.46 -13.34
N TYR A 35 -3.84 20.25 -12.39
CA TYR A 35 -3.66 21.71 -12.37
C TYR A 35 -2.55 22.19 -11.42
N MET A 36 -1.79 21.27 -10.82
CA MET A 36 -0.64 21.59 -9.96
C MET A 36 0.66 21.55 -10.79
N HIS A 37 0.94 22.64 -11.50
CA HIS A 37 2.13 22.74 -12.34
C HIS A 37 3.41 22.53 -11.50
N GLY A 38 4.35 21.72 -12.01
CA GLY A 38 5.64 21.46 -11.36
C GLY A 38 5.65 20.26 -10.40
N VAL A 39 4.51 19.71 -10.00
CA VAL A 39 4.45 18.51 -9.17
C VAL A 39 4.70 17.27 -10.02
N LYS A 40 5.74 16.53 -9.66
CA LYS A 40 6.09 15.25 -10.28
C LYS A 40 5.74 14.10 -9.37
N ILE A 41 5.05 13.11 -9.92
CA ILE A 41 4.58 11.88 -9.26
C ILE A 41 5.30 10.72 -9.91
N LEU A 42 6.05 9.95 -9.11
CA LEU A 42 6.87 8.85 -9.60
C LEU A 42 6.53 7.55 -8.88
N PRO A 43 6.01 6.54 -9.60
CA PRO A 43 5.90 5.19 -9.05
C PRO A 43 7.26 4.48 -9.08
N VAL A 44 7.60 3.79 -7.98
CA VAL A 44 8.83 2.99 -7.83
C VAL A 44 8.49 1.58 -7.31
N TYR A 45 8.79 0.54 -8.09
CA TYR A 45 8.39 -0.83 -7.80
C TYR A 45 9.37 -1.85 -8.37
N GLY A 46 9.29 -3.08 -7.88
CA GLY A 46 10.09 -4.21 -8.37
C GLY A 46 9.72 -4.63 -9.80
N GLY A 47 10.57 -5.46 -10.42
CA GLY A 47 10.34 -5.95 -11.79
C GLY A 47 10.66 -4.95 -12.90
N GLN A 48 11.06 -3.72 -12.57
CA GLN A 48 11.57 -2.73 -13.50
C GLN A 48 13.06 -2.48 -13.22
N GLU A 49 13.83 -2.18 -14.26
CA GLU A 49 15.23 -1.80 -14.14
C GLU A 49 15.39 -0.56 -13.27
N ILE A 50 16.16 -0.68 -12.18
CA ILE A 50 16.31 0.38 -11.20
C ILE A 50 16.97 1.64 -11.76
N SER A 51 17.87 1.51 -12.75
CA SER A 51 18.55 2.62 -13.43
C SER A 51 17.57 3.62 -14.03
N ARG A 52 16.45 3.14 -14.59
CA ARG A 52 15.39 4.00 -15.13
C ARG A 52 14.73 4.84 -14.04
N GLN A 53 14.46 4.22 -12.89
CA GLN A 53 13.87 4.90 -11.73
C GLN A 53 14.86 5.92 -11.14
N ILE A 54 16.15 5.57 -11.04
CA ILE A 54 17.21 6.47 -10.60
C ILE A 54 17.31 7.71 -11.53
N LYS A 55 17.28 7.50 -12.85
CA LYS A 55 17.27 8.60 -13.81
C LYS A 55 16.08 9.54 -13.63
N ALA A 56 14.90 8.98 -13.40
CA ALA A 56 13.70 9.77 -13.13
C ALA A 56 13.79 10.56 -11.80
N LEU A 57 14.29 9.92 -10.74
CA LEU A 57 14.50 10.54 -9.42
C LEU A 57 15.50 11.71 -9.46
N LYS A 58 16.56 11.64 -10.30
CA LYS A 58 17.50 12.75 -10.49
C LYS A 58 16.82 14.03 -10.99
N GLY A 59 15.72 13.91 -11.72
CA GLY A 59 14.91 15.05 -12.17
C GLY A 59 14.01 15.65 -11.09
N GLY A 60 14.02 15.07 -9.88
CA GLY A 60 13.15 15.41 -8.75
C GLY A 60 11.77 14.77 -8.87
N ALA A 61 11.21 14.36 -7.75
CA ALA A 61 9.84 13.87 -7.63
C ALA A 61 9.31 14.22 -6.23
N GLN A 62 8.29 15.04 -6.17
CA GLN A 62 7.70 15.48 -4.91
C GLN A 62 6.88 14.37 -4.25
N ILE A 63 6.24 13.52 -5.05
CA ILE A 63 5.42 12.42 -4.58
C ILE A 63 5.99 11.12 -5.14
N ILE A 64 6.33 10.20 -4.26
CA ILE A 64 6.78 8.86 -4.60
C ILE A 64 5.72 7.87 -4.12
N ILE A 65 5.33 6.94 -4.99
CA ILE A 65 4.46 5.83 -4.66
C ILE A 65 5.25 4.56 -4.91
N GLY A 66 5.35 3.65 -3.94
CA GLY A 66 6.16 2.46 -4.18
C GLY A 66 5.86 1.26 -3.32
N THR A 67 6.38 0.12 -3.78
CA THR A 67 6.41 -1.09 -2.95
C THR A 67 7.54 -1.00 -1.93
N PRO A 68 7.34 -1.48 -0.67
CA PRO A 68 8.30 -1.30 0.41
C PRO A 68 9.72 -1.70 0.04
N GLY A 69 9.95 -2.91 -0.46
CA GLY A 69 11.29 -3.39 -0.81
C GLY A 69 12.01 -2.53 -1.86
N ARG A 70 11.29 -1.96 -2.86
CA ARG A 70 11.92 -1.08 -3.86
C ARG A 70 12.22 0.30 -3.30
N VAL A 71 11.35 0.83 -2.44
CA VAL A 71 11.62 2.09 -1.73
C VAL A 71 12.86 1.93 -0.84
N MET A 72 12.97 0.81 -0.10
CA MET A 72 14.16 0.45 0.69
C MET A 72 15.44 0.41 -0.16
N ASP A 73 15.39 -0.22 -1.34
CA ASP A 73 16.56 -0.28 -2.25
C ASP A 73 17.00 1.13 -2.67
N HIS A 74 16.07 2.03 -2.97
CA HIS A 74 16.37 3.43 -3.27
C HIS A 74 16.93 4.21 -2.08
N LEU A 75 16.42 3.97 -0.86
CA LEU A 75 16.92 4.60 0.36
C LEU A 75 18.35 4.16 0.66
N ARG A 76 18.64 2.86 0.60
CA ARG A 76 20.00 2.29 0.77
C ARG A 76 20.99 2.88 -0.25
N ARG A 77 20.55 3.10 -1.48
CA ARG A 77 21.32 3.74 -2.56
C ARG A 77 21.37 5.26 -2.46
N LYS A 78 20.68 5.87 -1.49
CA LYS A 78 20.57 7.33 -1.32
C LYS A 78 20.03 8.05 -2.57
N THR A 79 19.24 7.36 -3.39
CA THR A 79 18.58 7.90 -4.59
C THR A 79 17.21 8.51 -4.28
N ILE A 80 16.57 8.05 -3.19
CA ILE A 80 15.48 8.76 -2.49
C ILE A 80 16.09 9.36 -1.22
N ARG A 81 15.79 10.63 -0.97
CA ARG A 81 16.21 11.36 0.23
C ARG A 81 14.98 11.84 0.97
N CYS A 82 14.96 11.65 2.29
CA CYS A 82 13.77 11.86 3.12
C CYS A 82 13.77 13.18 3.89
N GLU A 83 14.78 14.03 3.75
CA GLU A 83 14.94 15.24 4.59
C GLU A 83 13.76 16.24 4.45
N ALA A 84 13.04 16.20 3.33
CA ALA A 84 11.89 17.08 3.08
C ALA A 84 10.55 16.33 3.11
N VAL A 85 10.56 15.03 3.46
CA VAL A 85 9.32 14.23 3.53
C VAL A 85 8.55 14.64 4.78
N ASN A 86 7.37 15.19 4.56
CA ASN A 86 6.45 15.62 5.61
C ASN A 86 5.18 14.77 5.69
N THR A 87 5.00 13.86 4.74
CA THR A 87 3.82 12.98 4.71
C THR A 87 4.21 11.58 4.26
N ILE A 88 3.82 10.59 5.04
CA ILE A 88 3.88 9.18 4.63
C ILE A 88 2.51 8.54 4.72
N VAL A 89 2.17 7.75 3.71
CA VAL A 89 0.92 7.00 3.64
C VAL A 89 1.25 5.52 3.52
N LEU A 90 0.63 4.71 4.37
CA LEU A 90 0.64 3.24 4.27
C LEU A 90 -0.73 2.82 3.73
N ASP A 91 -0.78 2.37 2.49
CA ASP A 91 -2.01 1.93 1.84
C ASP A 91 -2.07 0.40 1.81
N GLU A 92 -3.23 -0.17 2.16
CA GLU A 92 -3.40 -1.62 2.40
C GLU A 92 -2.32 -2.17 3.36
N ALA A 93 -2.19 -1.52 4.52
CA ALA A 93 -1.12 -1.82 5.46
C ALA A 93 -1.16 -3.27 5.97
N ASP A 94 -2.35 -3.84 6.20
CA ASP A 94 -2.53 -5.24 6.58
C ASP A 94 -2.01 -6.20 5.49
N GLU A 95 -2.24 -5.91 4.22
CA GLU A 95 -1.73 -6.71 3.12
C GLU A 95 -0.20 -6.64 3.04
N MET A 96 0.38 -5.46 3.20
CA MET A 96 1.84 -5.33 3.26
C MET A 96 2.46 -6.16 4.39
N LEU A 97 1.82 -6.22 5.57
CA LEU A 97 2.28 -7.07 6.68
C LEU A 97 2.12 -8.56 6.38
N ASN A 98 1.01 -8.97 5.74
CA ASN A 98 0.79 -10.35 5.32
C ASN A 98 1.85 -10.81 4.33
N MET A 99 2.34 -9.91 3.47
CA MET A 99 3.43 -10.15 2.53
C MET A 99 4.83 -10.12 3.19
N GLY A 100 4.94 -9.84 4.48
CA GLY A 100 6.20 -9.84 5.22
C GLY A 100 6.99 -8.53 5.18
N PHE A 101 6.40 -7.42 4.74
CA PHE A 101 7.08 -6.11 4.62
C PHE A 101 7.17 -5.31 5.93
N ARG A 102 6.90 -5.93 7.09
CA ARG A 102 6.91 -5.22 8.36
C ARG A 102 8.22 -4.49 8.62
N GLU A 103 9.34 -5.19 8.53
CA GLU A 103 10.66 -4.63 8.80
C GLU A 103 11.03 -3.52 7.82
N ASP A 104 10.70 -3.70 6.53
CA ASP A 104 10.91 -2.67 5.52
C ASP A 104 10.11 -1.40 5.82
N ILE A 105 8.83 -1.54 6.21
CA ILE A 105 7.95 -0.41 6.57
C ILE A 105 8.51 0.33 7.79
N GLU A 106 8.85 -0.37 8.87
CA GLU A 106 9.39 0.24 10.08
C GLU A 106 10.72 0.97 9.77
N THR A 107 11.60 0.35 9.00
CA THR A 107 12.85 0.98 8.58
C THR A 107 12.61 2.22 7.70
N ILE A 108 11.67 2.19 6.76
CA ILE A 108 11.33 3.36 5.93
C ILE A 108 10.83 4.50 6.83
N LEU A 109 9.97 4.20 7.82
CA LEU A 109 9.46 5.19 8.77
C LEU A 109 10.57 5.83 9.60
N GLU A 110 11.63 5.09 9.94
CA GLU A 110 12.81 5.58 10.66
C GLU A 110 13.73 6.48 9.79
N TYR A 111 13.72 6.31 8.46
CA TYR A 111 14.43 7.21 7.54
C TYR A 111 13.77 8.58 7.40
N ILE A 112 12.49 8.71 7.73
CA ILE A 112 11.72 9.94 7.55
C ILE A 112 11.75 10.74 8.86
N PRO A 113 12.11 12.03 8.83
CA PRO A 113 12.06 12.87 10.01
C PRO A 113 10.71 12.80 10.71
N GLU A 114 10.69 12.69 12.02
CA GLU A 114 9.47 12.59 12.81
C GLU A 114 8.79 13.94 13.00
N GLU A 115 9.60 14.99 13.16
CA GLU A 115 9.13 16.35 13.38
C GLU A 115 8.30 16.86 12.19
N GLY A 116 7.08 17.27 12.45
CA GLY A 116 6.14 17.76 11.43
C GLY A 116 5.63 16.73 10.44
N ARG A 117 5.97 15.45 10.62
CA ARG A 117 5.50 14.35 9.76
C ARG A 117 4.05 14.02 10.04
N GLN A 118 3.25 13.95 8.98
CA GLN A 118 1.93 13.32 9.00
C GLN A 118 2.06 11.87 8.55
N THR A 119 1.68 10.94 9.42
CA THR A 119 1.60 9.51 9.09
C THR A 119 0.14 9.12 8.93
N VAL A 120 -0.24 8.62 7.75
CA VAL A 120 -1.58 8.16 7.40
C VAL A 120 -1.54 6.66 7.14
N LEU A 121 -2.52 5.92 7.64
CA LEU A 121 -2.62 4.49 7.47
C LEU A 121 -4.03 4.11 7.00
N PHE A 122 -4.10 3.39 5.88
CA PHE A 122 -5.31 2.74 5.38
C PHE A 122 -5.16 1.24 5.50
N SER A 123 -6.18 0.59 6.05
CA SER A 123 -6.20 -0.87 6.24
C SER A 123 -7.63 -1.36 6.32
N ALA A 124 -7.90 -2.51 5.72
CA ALA A 124 -9.19 -3.18 5.85
C ALA A 124 -9.37 -3.80 7.23
N THR A 125 -8.29 -4.22 7.87
CA THR A 125 -8.26 -4.86 9.18
C THR A 125 -7.27 -4.17 10.11
N MET A 126 -7.47 -4.27 11.43
CA MET A 126 -6.61 -3.68 12.45
C MET A 126 -6.08 -4.76 13.42
N PRO A 127 -5.31 -5.75 12.93
CA PRO A 127 -4.69 -6.74 13.80
C PRO A 127 -3.59 -6.09 14.68
N LYS A 128 -3.18 -6.81 15.72
CA LYS A 128 -2.17 -6.31 16.67
C LYS A 128 -0.92 -5.71 16.02
N PRO A 129 -0.30 -6.33 14.97
CA PRO A 129 0.88 -5.74 14.32
C PRO A 129 0.63 -4.37 13.70
N ILE A 130 -0.57 -4.13 13.12
CA ILE A 130 -0.95 -2.81 12.60
C ILE A 130 -1.11 -1.81 13.75
N LEU A 131 -1.77 -2.20 14.84
CA LEU A 131 -1.92 -1.35 16.01
C LEU A 131 -0.57 -0.97 16.64
N ASP A 132 0.41 -1.87 16.61
CA ASP A 132 1.75 -1.59 17.12
C ASP A 132 2.45 -0.52 16.26
N ILE A 133 2.33 -0.58 14.91
CA ILE A 133 2.83 0.45 14.00
C ILE A 133 2.14 1.78 14.25
N THR A 134 0.80 1.80 14.39
CA THR A 134 0.07 3.04 14.66
C THR A 134 0.52 3.70 15.96
N ARG A 135 0.67 2.93 17.03
CA ARG A 135 1.13 3.44 18.33
C ARG A 135 2.54 4.02 18.28
N LYS A 136 3.43 3.39 17.50
CA LYS A 136 4.84 3.80 17.43
C LYS A 136 5.05 5.02 16.52
N TYR A 137 4.31 5.14 15.43
CA TYR A 137 4.62 6.09 14.36
C TYR A 137 3.52 7.12 14.05
N GLN A 138 2.38 7.06 14.76
CA GLN A 138 1.33 8.07 14.64
C GLN A 138 1.13 8.77 15.99
N HIS A 139 1.04 10.09 15.96
CA HIS A 139 0.76 10.93 17.12
C HIS A 139 -0.62 11.57 16.95
N ASP A 140 -1.44 11.54 17.99
CA ASP A 140 -2.80 12.11 18.01
C ASP A 140 -3.66 11.70 16.81
N ALA A 141 -3.55 10.42 16.42
CA ALA A 141 -4.21 9.91 15.23
C ALA A 141 -5.73 9.89 15.39
N VAL A 142 -6.43 10.47 14.42
CA VAL A 142 -7.88 10.37 14.31
C VAL A 142 -8.24 9.07 13.59
N THR A 143 -9.00 8.22 14.26
CA THR A 143 -9.49 6.98 13.67
C THR A 143 -10.82 7.22 12.96
N ILE A 144 -10.85 6.99 11.65
CA ILE A 144 -12.06 7.03 10.84
C ILE A 144 -12.40 5.60 10.43
N LYS A 145 -13.54 5.10 10.93
CA LYS A 145 -13.99 3.74 10.66
C LYS A 145 -15.24 3.76 9.78
N VAL A 146 -15.11 3.18 8.58
CA VAL A 146 -16.26 2.94 7.71
C VAL A 146 -16.78 1.52 8.02
N VAL A 147 -17.86 1.44 8.76
CA VAL A 147 -18.50 0.16 9.09
C VAL A 147 -19.53 -0.15 8.00
N LYS A 148 -19.34 -1.22 7.24
CA LYS A 148 -20.43 -1.81 6.47
C LYS A 148 -21.39 -2.47 7.48
N LYS A 149 -22.65 -2.06 7.49
CA LYS A 149 -23.68 -2.65 8.37
C LYS A 149 -23.96 -4.12 8.08
N GLU A 150 -23.62 -4.59 6.89
CA GLU A 150 -23.84 -5.98 6.45
C GLU A 150 -22.51 -6.65 6.16
N LEU A 151 -22.21 -7.73 6.88
CA LEU A 151 -21.00 -8.55 6.71
C LEU A 151 -21.05 -9.41 5.45
N THR A 152 -22.22 -9.59 4.86
CA THR A 152 -22.44 -10.40 3.65
C THR A 152 -23.16 -9.58 2.60
N VAL A 153 -22.87 -9.84 1.32
CA VAL A 153 -23.65 -9.27 0.22
C VAL A 153 -25.04 -9.91 0.25
N PRO A 154 -26.15 -9.13 0.31
CA PRO A 154 -27.50 -9.66 0.52
C PRO A 154 -27.94 -10.73 -0.49
N ASN A 155 -27.31 -10.75 -1.65
CA ASN A 155 -27.65 -11.67 -2.76
C ASN A 155 -26.69 -12.87 -2.89
N ILE A 156 -25.82 -13.10 -1.90
CA ILE A 156 -24.92 -14.26 -1.90
C ILE A 156 -25.37 -15.23 -0.81
N GLU A 157 -25.84 -16.40 -1.21
CA GLU A 157 -26.09 -17.51 -0.32
C GLU A 157 -24.77 -18.25 -0.09
N GLN A 158 -24.39 -18.41 1.18
CA GLN A 158 -23.15 -19.07 1.56
C GLN A 158 -23.46 -20.39 2.26
N TYR A 159 -22.86 -21.45 1.77
CA TYR A 159 -22.95 -22.77 2.37
C TYR A 159 -21.54 -23.27 2.71
N TYR A 160 -21.43 -24.13 3.70
CA TYR A 160 -20.17 -24.80 4.02
C TYR A 160 -20.42 -26.30 4.25
N TYR A 161 -19.39 -27.08 3.97
CA TYR A 161 -19.36 -28.51 4.23
C TYR A 161 -18.19 -28.83 5.16
N ASP A 162 -18.49 -29.41 6.31
CA ASP A 162 -17.44 -29.88 7.22
C ASP A 162 -16.92 -31.24 6.74
N VAL A 163 -15.69 -31.26 6.25
CA VAL A 163 -15.08 -32.43 5.63
C VAL A 163 -13.66 -32.68 6.15
N LYS A 164 -13.27 -33.94 6.31
CA LYS A 164 -11.91 -34.30 6.65
C LYS A 164 -10.96 -33.90 5.53
N ARG A 165 -9.74 -33.49 5.91
CA ARG A 165 -8.73 -32.99 4.95
C ARG A 165 -8.47 -33.97 3.78
N LYS A 166 -8.47 -35.29 4.06
CA LYS A 166 -8.27 -36.34 3.05
C LYS A 166 -9.39 -36.47 2.03
N ASP A 167 -10.62 -36.08 2.40
CA ASP A 167 -11.83 -36.27 1.60
C ASP A 167 -12.20 -34.98 0.83
N LYS A 168 -11.43 -33.88 0.98
CA LYS A 168 -11.77 -32.57 0.37
C LYS A 168 -11.91 -32.62 -1.15
N ILE A 169 -10.99 -33.29 -1.83
CA ILE A 169 -10.99 -33.37 -3.30
C ILE A 169 -12.19 -34.16 -3.79
N GLU A 170 -12.46 -35.29 -3.16
CA GLU A 170 -13.62 -36.13 -3.52
C GLU A 170 -14.94 -35.39 -3.31
N VAL A 171 -15.10 -34.75 -2.16
CA VAL A 171 -16.31 -33.96 -1.87
C VAL A 171 -16.46 -32.80 -2.86
N LEU A 172 -15.34 -32.08 -3.17
CA LEU A 172 -15.38 -31.01 -4.16
C LEU A 172 -15.83 -31.50 -5.52
N THR A 173 -15.30 -32.64 -6.00
CA THR A 173 -15.70 -33.23 -7.29
C THR A 173 -17.17 -33.54 -7.30
N ARG A 174 -17.69 -34.19 -6.25
CA ARG A 174 -19.13 -34.51 -6.14
C ARG A 174 -20.01 -33.26 -6.10
N LEU A 175 -19.56 -32.18 -5.44
CA LEU A 175 -20.29 -30.91 -5.42
C LEU A 175 -20.33 -30.26 -6.80
N LEU A 176 -19.22 -30.27 -7.53
CA LEU A 176 -19.17 -29.77 -8.91
C LEU A 176 -20.09 -30.57 -9.83
N ASP A 177 -20.11 -31.89 -9.71
CA ASP A 177 -20.99 -32.74 -10.50
C ASP A 177 -22.49 -32.53 -10.14
N TYR A 178 -22.78 -32.35 -8.85
CA TYR A 178 -24.14 -32.14 -8.38
C TYR A 178 -24.71 -30.78 -8.74
N TYR A 179 -23.94 -29.70 -8.52
CA TYR A 179 -24.40 -28.32 -8.75
C TYR A 179 -24.19 -27.86 -10.19
N ASN A 180 -23.29 -28.50 -10.93
CA ASN A 180 -22.93 -28.15 -12.31
C ASN A 180 -22.80 -26.62 -12.53
N PRO A 181 -21.98 -25.94 -11.74
CA PRO A 181 -21.89 -24.47 -11.77
C PRO A 181 -21.32 -23.98 -13.10
N LYS A 182 -21.85 -22.86 -13.61
CA LYS A 182 -21.34 -22.23 -14.84
C LYS A 182 -19.92 -21.67 -14.67
N LEU A 183 -19.53 -21.32 -13.44
CA LEU A 183 -18.23 -20.81 -13.07
C LEU A 183 -17.86 -21.29 -11.67
N SER A 184 -16.63 -21.74 -11.49
CA SER A 184 -16.06 -22.14 -10.19
C SER A 184 -14.70 -21.46 -10.02
N LEU A 185 -14.40 -21.00 -8.81
CA LEU A 185 -13.12 -20.38 -8.41
C LEU A 185 -12.45 -21.19 -7.31
#